data_1571a20ec93929c88e9514d9dd62cc08
#
_entry.id   1571a20ec93929c88e9514d9dd62cc08
#
_cell.length_a   1.000
_cell.length_b   1.000
_cell.length_c   1.000
_cell.angle_alpha   90.00
_cell.angle_beta   90.00
_cell.angle_gamma   90.00
#
_symmetry.space_group_name_H-M   'P 1'
#
loop_
_entity.id
_entity.type
_entity.pdbx_description
1 polymer ?
#
loop_
_entity_poly.entity_id
_entity_poly.type
_entity_poly.pdbx_seq_one_letter_code
_entity_poly.pdbx_strand_id
1 'polypeptide(L)'
;MSRSEQAPEILSECVSGGSAKTVCAIIVTWQPQLLPLKHLLNALLLQHCPLIVIDNGSVNRVELTDLLEQLATEHPQQPAPQLVSWLENKGLATALNEGLRLASEHRYEMALLFDQDSAIGEDFVQAMLTQWLGLQSLPNSPRYHLPPAAIGPRLQDPESGRRTAFRCFRWRHRSDCPVADFPGLYETDFLISSGTLLSVQALSVIGMMKDEYFIDNIDLEWCFRARARGYALYGTDRAVLFHRIGERSNNPLVSSGLMVQHSPLRSYFSTRNRLHLRRQSYAPLDWKIRDTLRFALKSFWLTHFTARRAEYRQQIQRGIDDAEVML
;
A
#
# COMPACT_ATOMS: atom_id res chain seq x y z
N MET A 1 -42.65 -11.47 1.37
CA MET A 1 -42.50 -10.15 1.99
C MET A 1 -41.01 -9.87 2.05
N SER A 2 -40.51 -9.17 1.03
CA SER A 2 -39.11 -8.82 0.88
C SER A 2 -38.77 -7.59 1.74
N ARG A 3 -37.88 -7.71 2.69
CA ARG A 3 -37.25 -6.56 3.33
C ARG A 3 -36.17 -6.04 2.38
N SER A 4 -36.44 -4.90 1.77
CA SER A 4 -35.42 -4.08 1.13
C SER A 4 -34.50 -3.53 2.21
N GLU A 5 -33.24 -4.01 2.26
CA GLU A 5 -32.19 -3.39 3.05
C GLU A 5 -31.85 -2.03 2.41
N GLN A 6 -32.31 -0.98 3.08
CA GLN A 6 -31.85 0.38 2.81
C GLN A 6 -30.38 0.47 3.29
N ALA A 7 -29.49 0.73 2.34
CA ALA A 7 -28.10 1.12 2.66
C ALA A 7 -28.14 2.45 3.46
N PRO A 8 -27.37 2.59 4.53
CA PRO A 8 -27.34 3.83 5.30
C PRO A 8 -26.74 4.97 4.48
N GLU A 9 -27.44 6.08 4.40
CA GLU A 9 -27.02 7.37 3.84
C GLU A 9 -25.90 8.01 4.66
N ILE A 10 -24.73 7.40 4.72
CA ILE A 10 -23.60 7.90 5.53
C ILE A 10 -22.79 8.99 4.80
N LEU A 11 -22.97 9.17 3.49
CA LEU A 11 -22.16 10.12 2.70
C LEU A 11 -22.80 11.51 2.50
N SER A 12 -24.05 11.75 2.90
CA SER A 12 -24.72 13.04 2.63
C SER A 12 -24.62 14.08 3.76
N GLU A 13 -24.12 13.75 4.95
CA GLU A 13 -24.07 14.69 6.09
C GLU A 13 -22.72 15.40 6.34
N CYS A 14 -21.73 15.27 5.47
CA CYS A 14 -20.38 15.86 5.68
C CYS A 14 -20.18 17.24 5.09
N VAL A 15 -21.21 18.11 4.98
CA VAL A 15 -21.02 19.50 4.54
C VAL A 15 -21.74 20.45 5.48
N SER A 16 -21.14 20.76 6.62
CA SER A 16 -21.14 22.08 7.27
C SER A 16 -20.43 22.06 8.62
N GLY A 17 -19.36 22.87 8.74
CA GLY A 17 -18.81 23.35 10.02
C GLY A 17 -17.80 22.43 10.70
N GLY A 18 -16.49 22.60 10.41
CA GLY A 18 -15.40 22.16 11.32
C GLY A 18 -15.23 20.67 11.60
N SER A 19 -16.02 19.82 10.99
CA SER A 19 -16.00 18.36 11.17
C SER A 19 -14.80 17.72 10.45
N ALA A 20 -14.21 16.71 11.07
CA ALA A 20 -13.17 15.89 10.45
C ALA A 20 -13.68 15.28 9.13
N LYS A 21 -12.85 15.33 8.10
CA LYS A 21 -13.16 14.71 6.80
C LYS A 21 -12.87 13.22 6.88
N THR A 22 -13.77 12.37 6.41
CA THR A 22 -13.64 10.93 6.63
C THR A 22 -12.44 10.31 5.93
N VAL A 23 -12.26 10.53 4.62
CA VAL A 23 -11.21 9.86 3.83
C VAL A 23 -10.72 10.72 2.67
N CYS A 24 -9.43 10.56 2.30
CA CYS A 24 -8.87 10.99 1.01
C CYS A 24 -8.04 9.86 0.39
N ALA A 25 -7.84 9.91 -0.92
CA ALA A 25 -6.91 9.02 -1.62
C ALA A 25 -5.58 9.74 -1.87
N ILE A 26 -4.48 9.07 -1.56
CA ILE A 26 -3.10 9.52 -1.83
C ILE A 26 -2.54 8.66 -2.95
N ILE A 27 -2.19 9.28 -4.08
CA ILE A 27 -1.66 8.61 -5.25
C ILE A 27 -0.24 9.14 -5.48
N VAL A 28 0.75 8.23 -5.44
CA VAL A 28 2.13 8.59 -5.79
C VAL A 28 2.38 8.24 -7.24
N THR A 29 2.89 9.20 -8.01
CA THR A 29 3.23 9.04 -9.43
C THR A 29 4.71 9.23 -9.69
N TRP A 30 5.25 8.44 -10.62
CA TRP A 30 6.58 8.60 -11.20
C TRP A 30 6.57 8.04 -12.61
N GLN A 31 6.76 8.90 -13.62
CA GLN A 31 6.66 8.54 -15.04
C GLN A 31 5.34 7.81 -15.36
N PRO A 32 4.16 8.34 -14.95
CA PRO A 32 2.91 7.61 -15.07
C PRO A 32 2.49 7.41 -16.53
N GLN A 33 1.89 6.25 -16.80
CA GLN A 33 1.06 6.07 -17.97
C GLN A 33 -0.28 6.75 -17.71
N LEU A 34 -0.61 7.81 -18.48
CA LEU A 34 -1.75 8.67 -18.17
C LEU A 34 -3.10 7.97 -18.27
N LEU A 35 -3.27 7.01 -19.18
CA LEU A 35 -4.56 6.34 -19.35
C LEU A 35 -4.94 5.45 -18.15
N PRO A 36 -4.09 4.52 -17.66
CA PRO A 36 -4.39 3.79 -16.43
C PRO A 36 -4.59 4.71 -15.23
N LEU A 37 -3.75 5.74 -15.09
CA LEU A 37 -3.88 6.72 -14.01
C LEU A 37 -5.22 7.46 -14.09
N LYS A 38 -5.63 7.94 -15.27
CA LYS A 38 -6.94 8.58 -15.48
C LYS A 38 -8.08 7.67 -15.03
N HIS A 39 -8.04 6.38 -15.35
CA HIS A 39 -9.07 5.42 -14.93
C HIS A 39 -9.16 5.30 -13.41
N LEU A 40 -8.03 5.21 -12.71
CA LEU A 40 -8.00 5.16 -11.24
C LEU A 40 -8.56 6.45 -10.63
N LEU A 41 -8.07 7.61 -11.06
CA LEU A 41 -8.47 8.90 -10.52
C LEU A 41 -9.98 9.15 -10.75
N ASN A 42 -10.47 8.86 -11.96
CA ASN A 42 -11.88 8.97 -12.28
C ASN A 42 -12.75 8.02 -11.42
N ALA A 43 -12.31 6.76 -11.23
CA ALA A 43 -13.03 5.80 -10.38
C ALA A 43 -13.12 6.26 -8.91
N LEU A 44 -12.08 6.93 -8.40
CA LEU A 44 -12.09 7.51 -7.04
C LEU A 44 -12.99 8.74 -6.94
N LEU A 45 -12.97 9.63 -7.94
CA LEU A 45 -13.84 10.82 -7.97
C LEU A 45 -15.31 10.44 -8.08
N LEU A 46 -15.66 9.43 -8.88
CA LEU A 46 -17.02 8.90 -8.95
C LEU A 46 -17.51 8.33 -7.61
N GLN A 47 -16.60 7.88 -6.75
CA GLN A 47 -16.89 7.41 -5.40
C GLN A 47 -16.75 8.53 -4.34
N HIS A 48 -16.75 9.78 -4.75
CA HIS A 48 -16.67 10.96 -3.88
C HIS A 48 -15.42 10.98 -2.97
N CYS A 49 -14.30 10.41 -3.42
CA CYS A 49 -13.05 10.38 -2.67
C CYS A 49 -12.13 11.51 -3.12
N PRO A 50 -11.84 12.50 -2.26
CA PRO A 50 -10.88 13.57 -2.57
C PRO A 50 -9.49 13.04 -2.86
N LEU A 51 -8.77 13.66 -3.80
CA LEU A 51 -7.49 13.20 -4.30
C LEU A 51 -6.33 14.10 -3.86
N ILE A 52 -5.27 13.49 -3.36
CA ILE A 52 -3.94 14.08 -3.15
C ILE A 52 -2.96 13.31 -4.05
N VAL A 53 -2.42 13.96 -5.06
CA VAL A 53 -1.49 13.37 -6.02
C VAL A 53 -0.09 13.92 -5.74
N ILE A 54 0.87 13.04 -5.50
CA ILE A 54 2.27 13.39 -5.29
C ILE A 54 3.06 12.91 -6.49
N ASP A 55 3.45 13.85 -7.35
CA ASP A 55 4.31 13.56 -8.49
C ASP A 55 5.78 13.61 -8.07
N ASN A 56 6.40 12.44 -8.07
CA ASN A 56 7.74 12.20 -7.56
C ASN A 56 8.82 12.44 -8.65
N GLY A 57 8.74 13.58 -9.35
CA GLY A 57 9.73 14.01 -10.33
C GLY A 57 9.54 13.39 -11.71
N SER A 58 8.34 13.41 -12.25
CA SER A 58 8.07 12.93 -13.60
C SER A 58 8.49 13.94 -14.67
N VAL A 59 8.94 13.44 -15.82
CA VAL A 59 9.23 14.28 -17.00
C VAL A 59 7.95 14.76 -17.68
N ASN A 60 6.87 13.96 -17.62
CA ASN A 60 5.55 14.25 -18.17
C ASN A 60 4.62 14.96 -17.17
N ARG A 61 5.19 15.83 -16.30
CA ARG A 61 4.43 16.54 -15.27
C ARG A 61 3.41 17.53 -15.84
N VAL A 62 3.66 18.09 -17.02
CA VAL A 62 2.72 19.02 -17.68
C VAL A 62 1.46 18.26 -18.07
N GLU A 63 1.62 17.14 -18.76
CA GLU A 63 0.50 16.30 -19.17
C GLU A 63 -0.27 15.72 -17.96
N LEU A 64 0.42 15.49 -16.83
CA LEU A 64 -0.22 15.10 -15.58
C LEU A 64 -1.06 16.26 -15.02
N THR A 65 -0.56 17.50 -15.06
CA THR A 65 -1.31 18.68 -14.61
C THR A 65 -2.56 18.86 -15.46
N ASP A 66 -2.42 18.82 -16.79
CA ASP A 66 -3.54 18.94 -17.74
C ASP A 66 -4.61 17.86 -17.49
N LEU A 67 -4.19 16.62 -17.19
CA LEU A 67 -5.11 15.54 -16.82
C LEU A 67 -5.90 15.85 -15.56
N LEU A 68 -5.26 16.40 -14.52
CA LEU A 68 -5.95 16.73 -13.26
C LEU A 68 -6.90 17.90 -13.42
N GLU A 69 -6.56 18.91 -14.22
CA GLU A 69 -7.43 20.03 -14.57
C GLU A 69 -8.66 19.56 -15.38
N GLN A 70 -8.43 18.64 -16.33
CA GLN A 70 -9.54 17.99 -17.06
C GLN A 70 -10.49 17.28 -16.10
N LEU A 71 -9.96 16.44 -15.19
CA LEU A 71 -10.78 15.71 -14.21
C LEU A 71 -11.52 16.66 -13.27
N ALA A 72 -10.92 17.77 -12.84
CA ALA A 72 -11.61 18.79 -12.04
C ALA A 72 -12.80 19.39 -12.80
N THR A 73 -12.67 19.57 -14.11
CA THR A 73 -13.75 20.07 -14.98
C THR A 73 -14.83 19.01 -15.21
N GLU A 74 -14.45 17.75 -15.37
CA GLU A 74 -15.37 16.61 -15.55
C GLU A 74 -16.18 16.32 -14.26
N HIS A 75 -15.62 16.65 -13.06
CA HIS A 75 -16.24 16.39 -11.74
C HIS A 75 -16.42 17.68 -10.91
N PRO A 76 -17.21 18.67 -11.35
CA PRO A 76 -17.31 19.99 -10.70
C PRO A 76 -17.94 19.93 -9.29
N GLN A 77 -18.59 18.84 -8.92
CA GLN A 77 -19.16 18.63 -7.59
C GLN A 77 -18.18 18.08 -6.57
N GLN A 78 -16.97 17.68 -7.02
CA GLN A 78 -15.92 17.17 -6.17
C GLN A 78 -14.85 18.23 -5.90
N PRO A 79 -14.13 18.15 -4.77
CA PRO A 79 -12.94 18.97 -4.58
C PRO A 79 -11.94 18.69 -5.70
N ALA A 80 -11.34 19.77 -6.26
CA ALA A 80 -10.32 19.62 -7.28
C ALA A 80 -9.14 18.76 -6.73
N PRO A 81 -8.58 17.85 -7.53
CA PRO A 81 -7.41 17.08 -7.14
C PRO A 81 -6.25 18.00 -6.72
N GLN A 82 -5.67 17.76 -5.55
CA GLN A 82 -4.49 18.48 -5.09
C GLN A 82 -3.23 17.83 -5.65
N LEU A 83 -2.41 18.57 -6.38
CA LEU A 83 -1.13 18.12 -6.92
C LEU A 83 0.04 18.75 -6.15
N VAL A 84 0.98 17.89 -5.72
CA VAL A 84 2.33 18.28 -5.32
C VAL A 84 3.30 17.68 -6.32
N SER A 85 4.03 18.49 -7.07
CA SER A 85 4.99 18.00 -8.07
C SER A 85 6.41 18.39 -7.68
N TRP A 86 7.32 17.42 -7.66
CA TRP A 86 8.72 17.63 -7.39
C TRP A 86 9.55 17.66 -8.68
N LEU A 87 10.75 18.21 -8.60
CA LEU A 87 11.68 18.26 -9.74
C LEU A 87 12.49 16.96 -9.87
N GLU A 88 12.60 16.17 -8.80
CA GLU A 88 13.41 14.96 -8.72
C GLU A 88 12.70 13.86 -7.94
N ASN A 89 13.07 12.62 -8.19
CA ASN A 89 12.56 11.47 -7.47
C ASN A 89 13.20 11.38 -6.08
N LYS A 90 12.40 11.62 -5.03
CA LYS A 90 12.81 11.55 -3.61
C LYS A 90 12.53 10.20 -2.96
N GLY A 91 12.02 9.24 -3.72
CA GLY A 91 11.63 7.92 -3.24
C GLY A 91 10.15 7.80 -2.85
N LEU A 92 9.64 6.57 -2.92
CA LEU A 92 8.23 6.28 -2.64
C LEU A 92 7.86 6.58 -1.19
N ALA A 93 8.75 6.26 -0.23
CA ALA A 93 8.47 6.51 1.19
C ALA A 93 8.24 8.00 1.48
N THR A 94 9.12 8.87 0.97
CA THR A 94 9.01 10.33 1.13
C THR A 94 7.76 10.86 0.45
N ALA A 95 7.41 10.34 -0.73
CA ALA A 95 6.20 10.75 -1.44
C ALA A 95 4.92 10.34 -0.69
N LEU A 96 4.87 9.12 -0.15
CA LEU A 96 3.76 8.68 0.71
C LEU A 96 3.66 9.56 1.97
N ASN A 97 4.78 9.87 2.61
CA ASN A 97 4.82 10.71 3.80
C ASN A 97 4.31 12.13 3.54
N GLU A 98 4.63 12.73 2.39
CA GLU A 98 4.09 14.03 1.99
C GLU A 98 2.56 13.98 1.83
N GLY A 99 2.04 12.95 1.16
CA GLY A 99 0.60 12.75 1.05
C GLY A 99 -0.09 12.56 2.41
N LEU A 100 0.50 11.76 3.30
CA LEU A 100 0.00 11.53 4.66
C LEU A 100 0.06 12.80 5.53
N ARG A 101 1.11 13.61 5.37
CA ARG A 101 1.22 14.92 6.04
C ARG A 101 0.09 15.85 5.61
N LEU A 102 -0.17 15.96 4.32
CA LEU A 102 -1.27 16.75 3.78
C LEU A 102 -2.64 16.22 4.22
N ALA A 103 -2.83 14.90 4.24
CA ALA A 103 -4.06 14.31 4.77
C ALA A 103 -4.30 14.71 6.23
N SER A 104 -3.25 14.67 7.05
CA SER A 104 -3.32 15.12 8.45
C SER A 104 -3.62 16.63 8.58
N GLU A 105 -2.97 17.46 7.80
CA GLU A 105 -3.18 18.93 7.80
C GLU A 105 -4.60 19.30 7.37
N HIS A 106 -5.14 18.57 6.40
CA HIS A 106 -6.53 18.72 5.95
C HIS A 106 -7.55 18.04 6.85
N ARG A 107 -7.10 17.44 7.97
CA ARG A 107 -7.93 16.76 8.98
C ARG A 107 -8.73 15.58 8.45
N TYR A 108 -8.15 14.83 7.51
CA TYR A 108 -8.72 13.53 7.15
C TYR A 108 -8.45 12.51 8.27
N GLU A 109 -9.45 11.71 8.58
CA GLU A 109 -9.33 10.62 9.57
C GLU A 109 -8.59 9.41 8.99
N MET A 110 -8.82 9.18 7.69
CA MET A 110 -8.33 8.03 6.96
C MET A 110 -7.66 8.45 5.66
N ALA A 111 -6.65 7.70 5.24
CA ALA A 111 -6.00 7.84 3.95
C ALA A 111 -6.02 6.50 3.20
N LEU A 112 -6.53 6.49 1.96
CA LEU A 112 -6.36 5.40 1.01
C LEU A 112 -5.10 5.62 0.20
N LEU A 113 -4.17 4.68 0.21
CA LEU A 113 -2.93 4.75 -0.54
C LEU A 113 -3.06 4.00 -1.86
N PHE A 114 -2.53 4.57 -2.96
CA PHE A 114 -2.55 3.90 -4.27
C PHE A 114 -1.26 4.08 -5.05
N ASP A 115 -0.87 3.03 -5.75
CA ASP A 115 0.08 3.11 -6.84
C ASP A 115 -0.63 3.62 -8.11
N GLN A 116 0.11 4.29 -9.00
CA GLN A 116 -0.41 4.95 -10.21
C GLN A 116 -1.08 4.03 -11.23
N ASP A 117 -0.86 2.72 -11.15
CA ASP A 117 -1.34 1.68 -12.06
C ASP A 117 -2.37 0.73 -11.42
N SER A 118 -2.90 1.11 -10.26
CA SER A 118 -3.95 0.39 -9.55
C SER A 118 -5.29 0.50 -10.26
N ALA A 119 -6.14 -0.52 -10.15
CA ALA A 119 -7.52 -0.47 -10.61
C ALA A 119 -8.48 -0.98 -9.53
N ILE A 120 -9.63 -0.32 -9.40
CA ILE A 120 -10.65 -0.58 -8.36
C ILE A 120 -12.04 -0.72 -8.97
N GLY A 121 -12.95 -1.41 -8.25
CA GLY A 121 -14.37 -1.47 -8.58
C GLY A 121 -15.13 -0.22 -8.15
N GLU A 122 -16.41 -0.13 -8.56
CA GLU A 122 -17.28 1.04 -8.36
C GLU A 122 -17.66 1.28 -6.88
N ASP A 123 -17.58 0.26 -6.03
CA ASP A 123 -17.96 0.31 -4.61
C ASP A 123 -16.74 0.21 -3.65
N PHE A 124 -15.54 0.32 -4.19
CA PHE A 124 -14.31 0.06 -3.45
C PHE A 124 -14.17 0.91 -2.19
N VAL A 125 -14.32 2.24 -2.30
CA VAL A 125 -14.18 3.17 -1.17
C VAL A 125 -15.23 2.89 -0.11
N GLN A 126 -16.49 2.70 -0.53
CA GLN A 126 -17.60 2.40 0.38
C GLN A 126 -17.39 1.05 1.09
N ALA A 127 -16.93 0.03 0.38
CA ALA A 127 -16.64 -1.27 0.97
C ALA A 127 -15.52 -1.18 2.02
N MET A 128 -14.44 -0.45 1.73
CA MET A 128 -13.33 -0.23 2.67
C MET A 128 -13.78 0.51 3.93
N LEU A 129 -14.55 1.59 3.78
CA LEU A 129 -15.08 2.36 4.92
C LEU A 129 -16.07 1.54 5.77
N THR A 130 -16.96 0.77 5.13
CA THR A 130 -17.91 -0.11 5.84
C THR A 130 -17.17 -1.14 6.69
N GLN A 131 -16.12 -1.76 6.14
CA GLN A 131 -15.31 -2.72 6.89
C GLN A 131 -14.52 -2.05 8.02
N TRP A 132 -14.03 -0.83 7.82
CA TRP A 132 -13.37 -0.06 8.86
C TRP A 132 -14.30 0.27 10.03
N LEU A 133 -15.50 0.76 9.75
CA LEU A 133 -16.52 1.04 10.79
C LEU A 133 -16.91 -0.23 11.55
N GLY A 134 -17.02 -1.35 10.84
CA GLY A 134 -17.23 -2.65 11.48
C GLY A 134 -16.14 -3.03 12.47
N LEU A 135 -14.87 -2.75 12.15
CA LEU A 135 -13.73 -2.97 13.06
C LEU A 135 -13.83 -2.16 14.34
N GLN A 136 -14.30 -0.91 14.25
CA GLN A 136 -14.47 -0.04 15.41
C GLN A 136 -15.60 -0.50 16.34
N SER A 137 -16.59 -1.21 15.80
CA SER A 137 -17.72 -1.76 16.55
C SER A 137 -17.46 -3.15 17.13
N LEU A 138 -16.30 -3.78 16.87
CA LEU A 138 -15.93 -5.05 17.49
C LEU A 138 -15.86 -4.86 19.01
N PRO A 139 -16.50 -5.74 19.80
CA PRO A 139 -16.47 -5.62 21.23
C PRO A 139 -15.03 -5.71 21.74
N ASN A 140 -14.72 -4.99 22.82
CA ASN A 140 -13.46 -5.08 23.57
C ASN A 140 -13.30 -6.50 24.18
N SER A 141 -13.07 -7.47 23.31
CA SER A 141 -12.81 -8.84 23.72
C SER A 141 -11.29 -9.02 23.87
N PRO A 142 -10.81 -9.88 24.76
CA PRO A 142 -9.39 -10.18 24.89
C PRO A 142 -8.74 -10.62 23.57
N ARG A 143 -9.54 -11.00 22.57
CA ARG A 143 -9.11 -11.44 21.26
C ARG A 143 -8.91 -10.29 20.26
N TYR A 144 -9.64 -9.16 20.41
CA TYR A 144 -9.66 -8.03 19.48
C TYR A 144 -9.42 -6.69 20.19
N HIS A 145 -8.55 -6.69 21.20
CA HIS A 145 -8.29 -5.52 22.07
C HIS A 145 -7.33 -4.48 21.46
N LEU A 146 -6.68 -4.80 20.31
CA LEU A 146 -5.75 -3.86 19.71
C LEU A 146 -6.48 -2.94 18.72
N PRO A 147 -6.22 -1.62 18.79
CA PRO A 147 -6.81 -0.68 17.84
C PRO A 147 -6.33 -0.98 16.41
N PRO A 148 -7.21 -0.88 15.40
CA PRO A 148 -6.82 -1.05 14.03
C PRO A 148 -5.96 0.12 13.54
N ALA A 149 -4.83 -0.16 12.86
CA ALA A 149 -4.03 0.86 12.19
C ALA A 149 -4.38 0.99 10.72
N ALA A 150 -4.67 -0.14 10.07
CA ALA A 150 -4.97 -0.18 8.64
C ALA A 150 -5.79 -1.41 8.27
N ILE A 151 -6.50 -1.30 7.15
CA ILE A 151 -7.18 -2.40 6.47
C ILE A 151 -6.81 -2.39 4.98
N GLY A 152 -6.47 -3.56 4.42
CA GLY A 152 -6.14 -3.71 3.01
C GLY A 152 -7.16 -4.54 2.24
N PRO A 153 -7.34 -4.28 0.94
CA PRO A 153 -8.24 -5.04 0.08
C PRO A 153 -7.67 -6.40 -0.29
N ARG A 154 -8.48 -7.28 -0.84
CA ARG A 154 -8.03 -8.49 -1.51
C ARG A 154 -7.37 -8.11 -2.83
N LEU A 155 -6.11 -8.52 -3.02
CA LEU A 155 -5.42 -8.32 -4.28
C LEU A 155 -5.84 -9.40 -5.27
N GLN A 156 -6.13 -9.01 -6.49
CA GLN A 156 -6.44 -9.91 -7.59
C GLN A 156 -5.66 -9.53 -8.85
N ASP A 157 -4.98 -10.49 -9.41
CA ASP A 157 -4.31 -10.32 -10.70
C ASP A 157 -5.37 -10.29 -11.82
N PRO A 158 -5.42 -9.22 -12.63
CA PRO A 158 -6.47 -9.03 -13.63
C PRO A 158 -6.40 -10.03 -14.79
N GLU A 159 -5.23 -10.61 -15.08
CA GLU A 159 -5.04 -11.53 -16.19
C GLU A 159 -5.35 -12.97 -15.78
N SER A 160 -4.82 -13.41 -14.64
CA SER A 160 -4.99 -14.79 -14.16
C SER A 160 -6.18 -15.00 -13.24
N GLY A 161 -6.79 -13.93 -12.73
CA GLY A 161 -7.83 -13.98 -11.69
C GLY A 161 -7.33 -14.47 -10.33
N ARG A 162 -6.03 -14.70 -10.19
CA ARG A 162 -5.43 -15.21 -8.95
C ARG A 162 -5.54 -14.18 -7.83
N ARG A 163 -6.05 -14.61 -6.69
CA ARG A 163 -6.13 -13.80 -5.46
C ARG A 163 -4.96 -14.08 -4.52
N THR A 164 -4.44 -13.03 -3.89
CA THR A 164 -3.37 -13.14 -2.90
C THR A 164 -3.98 -13.33 -1.51
N ALA A 165 -3.48 -14.32 -0.76
CA ALA A 165 -3.90 -14.55 0.61
C ALA A 165 -3.30 -13.51 1.57
N PHE A 166 -4.03 -13.13 2.62
CA PHE A 166 -3.52 -12.36 3.74
C PHE A 166 -2.57 -13.22 4.57
N ARG A 167 -1.48 -12.64 5.06
CA ARG A 167 -0.38 -13.40 5.68
C ARG A 167 -0.25 -13.06 7.15
N CYS A 168 -0.21 -14.12 7.98
CA CYS A 168 0.17 -14.05 9.38
C CYS A 168 1.54 -14.71 9.55
N PHE A 169 2.54 -13.95 10.02
CA PHE A 169 3.88 -14.43 10.32
C PHE A 169 3.92 -15.00 11.73
N ARG A 170 3.20 -16.13 11.94
CA ARG A 170 3.27 -16.90 13.18
C ARG A 170 3.99 -18.22 12.87
N TRP A 171 4.61 -18.83 13.86
CA TRP A 171 5.40 -20.07 13.74
C TRP A 171 4.67 -21.17 12.94
N ARG A 172 3.35 -21.25 13.07
CA ARG A 172 2.49 -22.00 12.15
C ARG A 172 1.90 -21.04 11.12
N HIS A 173 2.54 -20.97 9.97
CA HIS A 173 2.12 -20.14 8.86
C HIS A 173 0.62 -20.32 8.58
N ARG A 174 -0.16 -19.29 8.84
CA ARG A 174 -1.58 -19.24 8.49
C ARG A 174 -1.77 -18.17 7.42
N SER A 175 -2.45 -18.56 6.35
CA SER A 175 -2.99 -17.63 5.38
C SER A 175 -4.49 -17.50 5.63
N ASP A 176 -5.01 -16.29 5.40
CA ASP A 176 -6.43 -15.98 5.58
C ASP A 176 -6.94 -16.41 6.97
N CYS A 177 -6.49 -15.69 8.02
CA CYS A 177 -6.98 -15.86 9.39
C CYS A 177 -8.29 -15.08 9.54
N PRO A 178 -9.48 -15.70 9.41
CA PRO A 178 -10.74 -14.98 9.48
C PRO A 178 -10.96 -14.42 10.90
N VAL A 179 -11.50 -13.22 10.98
CA VAL A 179 -12.02 -12.65 12.22
C VAL A 179 -13.35 -13.35 12.50
N ALA A 180 -13.43 -14.02 13.67
CA ALA A 180 -14.67 -14.65 14.09
C ALA A 180 -15.79 -13.65 14.09
N ASP A 181 -16.95 -13.76 13.99
CA ASP A 181 -18.06 -12.80 14.09
C ASP A 181 -18.08 -11.65 13.05
N PHE A 182 -17.07 -11.59 12.13
CA PHE A 182 -17.03 -10.57 11.08
C PHE A 182 -16.68 -11.16 9.71
N PRO A 183 -17.68 -11.66 8.94
CA PRO A 183 -17.45 -12.29 7.64
C PRO A 183 -16.78 -11.35 6.63
N GLY A 184 -15.74 -11.85 5.96
CA GLY A 184 -15.00 -11.10 4.96
C GLY A 184 -13.85 -10.27 5.52
N LEU A 185 -13.60 -10.35 6.84
CA LEU A 185 -12.49 -9.71 7.50
C LEU A 185 -11.44 -10.74 7.94
N TYR A 186 -10.18 -10.41 7.82
CA TYR A 186 -9.04 -11.28 8.11
C TYR A 186 -7.99 -10.55 8.92
N GLU A 187 -7.45 -11.17 9.97
CA GLU A 187 -6.21 -10.67 10.59
C GLU A 187 -5.05 -10.83 9.62
N THR A 188 -4.13 -9.88 9.60
CA THR A 188 -2.90 -9.97 8.80
C THR A 188 -1.72 -9.30 9.51
N ASP A 189 -0.52 -9.70 9.15
CA ASP A 189 0.71 -9.09 9.64
C ASP A 189 1.36 -8.17 8.61
N PHE A 190 0.82 -8.15 7.39
CA PHE A 190 1.37 -7.40 6.30
C PHE A 190 0.28 -6.96 5.31
N LEU A 191 0.35 -5.70 4.92
CA LEU A 191 -0.42 -5.08 3.83
C LEU A 191 0.56 -4.41 2.89
N ILE A 192 0.25 -4.38 1.59
CA ILE A 192 0.92 -3.46 0.66
C ILE A 192 0.28 -2.09 0.79
N SER A 193 1.00 -1.01 0.46
CA SER A 193 0.44 0.35 0.49
C SER A 193 -0.74 0.48 -0.45
N SER A 194 -0.64 -0.03 -1.67
CA SER A 194 -1.69 0.14 -2.68
C SER A 194 -3.04 -0.46 -2.27
N GLY A 195 -4.07 0.36 -2.26
CA GLY A 195 -5.43 0.04 -1.83
C GLY A 195 -5.64 0.00 -0.32
N THR A 196 -4.60 0.20 0.49
CA THR A 196 -4.71 0.17 1.95
C THR A 196 -5.32 1.45 2.50
N LEU A 197 -6.38 1.30 3.30
CA LEU A 197 -6.99 2.35 4.11
C LEU A 197 -6.27 2.39 5.45
N LEU A 198 -5.65 3.54 5.75
CA LEU A 198 -4.79 3.76 6.91
C LEU A 198 -5.39 4.83 7.83
N SER A 199 -5.35 4.60 9.14
CA SER A 199 -5.73 5.61 10.13
C SER A 199 -4.66 6.69 10.24
N VAL A 200 -5.03 7.94 9.90
CA VAL A 200 -4.12 9.11 10.03
C VAL A 200 -3.77 9.35 11.50
N GLN A 201 -4.72 9.13 12.42
CA GLN A 201 -4.47 9.26 13.85
C GLN A 201 -3.41 8.25 14.36
N ALA A 202 -3.41 7.04 13.84
CA ALA A 202 -2.45 6.00 14.26
C ALA A 202 -0.99 6.39 13.94
N LEU A 203 -0.77 7.26 12.93
CA LEU A 203 0.56 7.75 12.57
C LEU A 203 1.27 8.50 13.69
N SER A 204 0.52 9.17 14.58
CA SER A 204 1.12 9.89 15.73
C SER A 204 1.85 8.96 16.70
N VAL A 205 1.42 7.69 16.78
CA VAL A 205 2.02 6.66 17.64
C VAL A 205 2.96 5.75 16.85
N ILE A 206 2.54 5.31 15.66
CA ILE A 206 3.31 4.38 14.83
C ILE A 206 4.49 5.11 14.18
N GLY A 207 4.28 6.35 13.76
CA GLY A 207 5.20 7.13 12.92
C GLY A 207 4.92 6.93 11.43
N MET A 208 5.50 7.82 10.64
CA MET A 208 5.45 7.82 9.17
C MET A 208 6.26 6.66 8.57
N MET A 209 6.21 6.49 7.25
CA MET A 209 7.09 5.55 6.54
C MET A 209 8.56 5.95 6.72
N LYS A 210 9.49 4.98 6.63
CA LYS A 210 10.92 5.30 6.69
C LYS A 210 11.42 5.90 5.37
N ASP A 211 11.72 7.21 5.35
CA ASP A 211 12.19 7.93 4.15
C ASP A 211 13.45 7.31 3.56
N GLU A 212 14.35 6.83 4.42
CA GLU A 212 15.63 6.24 4.03
C GLU A 212 15.43 4.98 3.17
N TYR A 213 14.26 4.35 3.23
CA TYR A 213 14.00 3.16 2.42
C TYR A 213 13.88 3.48 0.94
N PHE A 214 13.52 4.67 0.57
CA PHE A 214 13.36 5.11 -0.82
C PHE A 214 12.32 4.28 -1.60
N ILE A 215 12.57 2.98 -1.79
CA ILE A 215 11.67 2.00 -2.43
C ILE A 215 11.95 0.60 -1.85
N ASP A 216 10.95 -0.28 -1.90
CA ASP A 216 10.95 -1.66 -1.39
C ASP A 216 11.03 -1.80 0.15
N ASN A 217 10.27 -2.72 0.69
CA ASN A 217 10.09 -3.03 2.12
C ASN A 217 9.53 -1.89 3.00
N ILE A 218 9.05 -0.80 2.41
CA ILE A 218 8.46 0.35 3.11
C ILE A 218 7.22 -0.12 3.90
N ASP A 219 6.29 -0.75 3.20
CA ASP A 219 5.03 -1.27 3.75
C ASP A 219 5.28 -2.34 4.81
N LEU A 220 6.24 -3.22 4.55
CA LEU A 220 6.57 -4.34 5.44
C LEU A 220 7.16 -3.83 6.76
N GLU A 221 8.06 -2.84 6.68
CA GLU A 221 8.63 -2.18 7.86
C GLU A 221 7.55 -1.50 8.68
N TRP A 222 6.70 -0.70 8.03
CA TRP A 222 5.64 0.02 8.70
C TRP A 222 4.63 -0.93 9.37
N CYS A 223 4.22 -2.00 8.69
CA CYS A 223 3.32 -3.00 9.24
C CYS A 223 3.91 -3.69 10.48
N PHE A 224 5.18 -4.07 10.47
CA PHE A 224 5.81 -4.69 11.61
C PHE A 224 5.94 -3.72 12.79
N ARG A 225 6.29 -2.47 12.52
CA ARG A 225 6.38 -1.41 13.52
C ARG A 225 5.02 -1.07 14.11
N ALA A 226 3.96 -0.99 13.31
CA ALA A 226 2.59 -0.80 13.75
C ALA A 226 2.18 -1.87 14.77
N ARG A 227 2.44 -3.13 14.45
CA ARG A 227 2.16 -4.25 15.35
C ARG A 227 2.96 -4.20 16.65
N ALA A 228 4.24 -3.86 16.57
CA ALA A 228 5.09 -3.69 17.76
C ALA A 228 4.65 -2.52 18.65
N ARG A 229 3.95 -1.54 18.08
CA ARG A 229 3.35 -0.40 18.80
C ARG A 229 1.94 -0.71 19.34
N GLY A 230 1.50 -1.97 19.26
CA GLY A 230 0.22 -2.42 19.82
C GLY A 230 -0.98 -2.16 18.92
N TYR A 231 -0.78 -2.06 17.60
CA TYR A 231 -1.86 -1.93 16.63
C TYR A 231 -2.12 -3.24 15.88
N ALA A 232 -3.35 -3.42 15.42
CA ALA A 232 -3.73 -4.53 14.56
C ALA A 232 -3.83 -4.09 13.09
N LEU A 233 -3.58 -5.03 12.18
CA LEU A 233 -3.77 -4.88 10.74
C LEU A 233 -4.78 -5.91 10.27
N TYR A 234 -5.63 -5.49 9.35
CA TYR A 234 -6.70 -6.34 8.82
C TYR A 234 -6.68 -6.36 7.29
N GLY A 235 -7.21 -7.42 6.73
CA GLY A 235 -7.52 -7.53 5.32
C GLY A 235 -9.00 -7.77 5.11
N THR A 236 -9.54 -7.36 3.96
CA THR A 236 -10.92 -7.66 3.59
C THR A 236 -11.04 -8.22 2.19
N ASP A 237 -11.96 -9.17 1.98
CA ASP A 237 -12.35 -9.66 0.65
C ASP A 237 -13.60 -8.95 0.09
N ARG A 238 -14.16 -7.99 0.83
CA ARG A 238 -15.27 -7.15 0.40
C ARG A 238 -14.85 -6.06 -0.58
N ALA A 239 -13.58 -5.68 -0.56
CA ALA A 239 -12.96 -4.79 -1.54
C ALA A 239 -11.86 -5.53 -2.30
N VAL A 240 -11.79 -5.36 -3.61
CA VAL A 240 -10.80 -6.00 -4.48
C VAL A 240 -10.00 -4.92 -5.19
N LEU A 241 -8.67 -4.99 -5.03
CA LEU A 241 -7.74 -4.21 -5.82
C LEU A 241 -7.21 -5.08 -6.97
N PHE A 242 -7.42 -4.62 -8.19
CA PHE A 242 -6.82 -5.24 -9.36
C PHE A 242 -5.41 -4.68 -9.53
N HIS A 243 -4.44 -5.53 -9.26
CA HIS A 243 -3.03 -5.17 -9.32
C HIS A 243 -2.24 -6.28 -10.02
N ARG A 244 -1.41 -5.90 -10.97
CA ARG A 244 -0.60 -6.87 -11.71
C ARG A 244 0.50 -7.42 -10.80
N ILE A 245 0.47 -8.72 -10.55
CA ILE A 245 1.41 -9.40 -9.65
C ILE A 245 2.67 -9.80 -10.43
N GLY A 246 3.69 -8.94 -10.40
CA GLY A 246 5.01 -9.19 -10.99
C GLY A 246 5.20 -8.64 -12.40
N GLU A 247 6.46 -8.50 -12.81
CA GLU A 247 6.83 -8.10 -14.17
C GLU A 247 6.74 -9.30 -15.13
N ARG A 248 6.29 -9.05 -16.37
CA ARG A 248 6.35 -10.07 -17.43
C ARG A 248 7.82 -10.45 -17.68
N SER A 249 8.13 -11.72 -17.58
CA SER A 249 9.44 -12.26 -17.91
C SER A 249 9.28 -13.56 -18.70
N ASN A 250 10.11 -13.73 -19.71
CA ASN A 250 10.21 -14.98 -20.46
C ASN A 250 10.87 -16.11 -19.66
N ASN A 251 11.31 -15.84 -18.43
CA ASN A 251 11.92 -16.83 -17.55
C ASN A 251 10.81 -17.62 -16.81
N PRO A 252 10.75 -18.95 -16.92
CA PRO A 252 9.74 -19.78 -16.28
C PRO A 252 9.65 -19.61 -14.76
N LEU A 253 10.76 -19.31 -14.07
CA LEU A 253 10.80 -19.07 -12.62
C LEU A 253 10.18 -17.72 -12.23
N VAL A 254 10.24 -16.75 -13.12
CA VAL A 254 9.61 -15.44 -12.93
C VAL A 254 8.15 -15.48 -13.34
N SER A 255 7.82 -16.11 -14.48
CA SER A 255 6.45 -16.26 -14.97
C SER A 255 5.58 -17.12 -14.05
N SER A 256 6.16 -18.08 -13.32
CA SER A 256 5.46 -18.87 -12.29
C SER A 256 5.22 -18.09 -10.99
N GLY A 257 5.72 -16.86 -10.86
CA GLY A 257 5.63 -16.07 -9.63
C GLY A 257 6.54 -16.54 -8.50
N LEU A 258 7.43 -17.50 -8.76
CA LEU A 258 8.41 -17.97 -7.77
C LEU A 258 9.51 -16.94 -7.53
N MET A 259 9.84 -16.15 -8.55
CA MET A 259 10.83 -15.07 -8.46
C MET A 259 10.30 -13.79 -9.11
N VAL A 260 10.52 -12.65 -8.47
CA VAL A 260 10.33 -11.32 -9.04
C VAL A 260 11.69 -10.75 -9.39
N GLN A 261 11.90 -10.44 -10.67
CA GLN A 261 13.14 -9.82 -11.16
C GLN A 261 12.92 -8.32 -11.30
N HIS A 262 13.70 -7.53 -10.59
CA HIS A 262 13.76 -6.07 -10.70
C HIS A 262 15.08 -5.64 -11.33
N SER A 263 15.20 -4.34 -11.65
CA SER A 263 16.48 -3.77 -12.09
C SER A 263 17.59 -3.97 -11.06
N PRO A 264 18.86 -4.01 -11.46
CA PRO A 264 19.98 -4.09 -10.52
C PRO A 264 19.98 -2.98 -9.47
N LEU A 265 19.66 -1.73 -9.85
CA LEU A 265 19.56 -0.62 -8.91
C LEU A 265 18.46 -0.86 -7.85
N ARG A 266 17.30 -1.38 -8.25
CA ARG A 266 16.24 -1.72 -7.30
C ARG A 266 16.66 -2.88 -6.38
N SER A 267 17.54 -3.77 -6.85
CA SER A 267 18.12 -4.82 -6.01
C SER A 267 19.02 -4.28 -4.90
N TYR A 268 19.68 -3.13 -5.14
CA TYR A 268 20.42 -2.41 -4.08
C TYR A 268 19.46 -1.99 -2.95
N PHE A 269 18.42 -1.24 -3.24
CA PHE A 269 17.45 -0.80 -2.22
C PHE A 269 16.80 -1.98 -1.50
N SER A 270 16.34 -2.97 -2.25
CA SER A 270 15.72 -4.18 -1.70
C SER A 270 16.65 -4.94 -0.76
N THR A 271 17.95 -5.01 -1.07
CA THR A 271 18.98 -5.66 -0.23
C THR A 271 19.22 -4.86 1.03
N ARG A 272 19.53 -3.57 0.90
CA ARG A 272 19.83 -2.66 2.00
C ARG A 272 18.68 -2.61 3.02
N ASN A 273 17.47 -2.33 2.54
CA ASN A 273 16.30 -2.18 3.40
C ASN A 273 15.91 -3.48 4.11
N ARG A 274 16.03 -4.61 3.41
CA ARG A 274 15.78 -5.94 3.97
C ARG A 274 16.75 -6.29 5.09
N LEU A 275 18.04 -6.04 4.91
CA LEU A 275 19.05 -6.32 5.93
C LEU A 275 18.87 -5.41 7.13
N HIS A 276 18.57 -4.12 6.91
CA HIS A 276 18.23 -3.20 8.00
C HIS A 276 16.97 -3.70 8.75
N LEU A 277 15.89 -4.08 8.05
CA LEU A 277 14.66 -4.57 8.69
C LEU A 277 14.88 -5.86 9.50
N ARG A 278 15.76 -6.76 9.06
CA ARG A 278 16.13 -7.96 9.84
C ARG A 278 16.79 -7.64 11.18
N ARG A 279 17.49 -6.51 11.30
CA ARG A 279 18.11 -6.08 12.55
C ARG A 279 17.11 -5.49 13.53
N GLN A 280 15.96 -5.03 13.05
CA GLN A 280 14.94 -4.45 13.91
C GLN A 280 14.34 -5.48 14.87
N SER A 281 14.21 -5.12 16.16
CA SER A 281 13.64 -6.00 17.19
C SER A 281 12.19 -6.34 16.94
N TYR A 282 11.45 -5.44 16.30
CA TYR A 282 10.02 -5.60 15.97
C TYR A 282 9.75 -6.48 14.75
N ALA A 283 10.75 -6.82 13.94
CA ALA A 283 10.54 -7.74 12.82
C ALA A 283 10.40 -9.20 13.32
N PRO A 284 9.35 -9.94 12.89
CA PRO A 284 9.08 -11.29 13.37
C PRO A 284 10.19 -12.28 13.04
N LEU A 285 10.55 -13.16 13.98
CA LEU A 285 11.65 -14.11 13.81
C LEU A 285 11.41 -15.10 12.67
N ASP A 286 10.20 -15.60 12.52
CA ASP A 286 9.83 -16.50 11.42
C ASP A 286 9.93 -15.82 10.04
N TRP A 287 9.58 -14.53 9.96
CA TRP A 287 9.83 -13.74 8.75
C TRP A 287 11.34 -13.61 8.49
N LYS A 288 12.15 -13.28 9.51
CA LYS A 288 13.61 -13.14 9.37
C LYS A 288 14.24 -14.41 8.79
N ILE A 289 13.88 -15.58 9.31
CA ILE A 289 14.43 -16.87 8.85
C ILE A 289 14.03 -17.12 7.38
N ARG A 290 12.75 -17.01 7.05
CA ARG A 290 12.25 -17.25 5.69
C ARG A 290 12.80 -16.25 4.67
N ASP A 291 12.87 -14.98 5.07
CA ASP A 291 13.40 -13.94 4.22
C ASP A 291 14.89 -14.14 3.96
N THR A 292 15.67 -14.60 4.95
CA THR A 292 17.09 -14.94 4.79
C THR A 292 17.28 -16.04 3.74
N LEU A 293 16.50 -17.12 3.84
CA LEU A 293 16.59 -18.22 2.86
C LEU A 293 16.19 -17.77 1.45
N ARG A 294 15.09 -17.04 1.33
CA ARG A 294 14.63 -16.50 0.03
C ARG A 294 15.63 -15.54 -0.59
N PHE A 295 16.21 -14.67 0.24
CA PHE A 295 17.22 -13.72 -0.21
C PHE A 295 18.47 -14.42 -0.69
N ALA A 296 18.98 -15.41 0.05
CA ALA A 296 20.14 -16.20 -0.34
C ALA A 296 19.94 -16.88 -1.70
N LEU A 297 18.80 -17.56 -1.87
CA LEU A 297 18.44 -18.23 -3.14
C LEU A 297 18.30 -17.23 -4.30
N LYS A 298 17.58 -16.12 -4.08
CA LYS A 298 17.39 -15.08 -5.10
C LYS A 298 18.72 -14.42 -5.49
N SER A 299 19.54 -14.06 -4.51
CA SER A 299 20.84 -13.43 -4.74
C SER A 299 21.78 -14.36 -5.48
N PHE A 300 21.83 -15.63 -5.10
CA PHE A 300 22.62 -16.64 -5.81
C PHE A 300 22.18 -16.75 -7.27
N TRP A 301 20.88 -16.83 -7.54
CA TRP A 301 20.35 -16.88 -8.90
C TRP A 301 20.69 -15.62 -9.70
N LEU A 302 20.44 -14.43 -9.14
CA LEU A 302 20.69 -13.15 -9.81
C LEU A 302 22.18 -12.96 -10.16
N THR A 303 23.08 -13.39 -9.29
CA THR A 303 24.53 -13.18 -9.43
C THR A 303 25.24 -14.24 -10.28
N HIS A 304 24.57 -15.36 -10.60
CA HIS A 304 25.18 -16.45 -11.38
C HIS A 304 24.49 -16.71 -12.70
N PHE A 305 23.15 -16.61 -12.77
CA PHE A 305 22.36 -17.11 -13.89
C PHE A 305 21.69 -16.04 -14.74
N THR A 306 21.83 -14.75 -14.44
CA THR A 306 21.24 -13.68 -15.24
C THR A 306 22.25 -13.05 -16.19
N ALA A 307 21.76 -12.45 -17.30
CA ALA A 307 22.62 -11.74 -18.25
C ALA A 307 23.35 -10.54 -17.60
N ARG A 308 22.72 -9.89 -16.60
CA ARG A 308 23.26 -8.73 -15.88
C ARG A 308 23.90 -9.11 -14.54
N ARG A 309 24.42 -10.33 -14.40
CA ARG A 309 24.96 -10.87 -13.13
C ARG A 309 26.04 -10.01 -12.46
N ALA A 310 26.88 -9.35 -13.25
CA ALA A 310 27.92 -8.47 -12.71
C ALA A 310 27.33 -7.23 -12.00
N GLU A 311 26.34 -6.61 -12.63
CA GLU A 311 25.63 -5.46 -12.08
C GLU A 311 24.83 -5.86 -10.82
N TYR A 312 24.14 -7.01 -10.83
CA TYR A 312 23.43 -7.51 -9.65
C TYR A 312 24.40 -7.77 -8.49
N ARG A 313 25.57 -8.37 -8.77
CA ARG A 313 26.60 -8.60 -7.74
C ARG A 313 27.06 -7.29 -7.13
N GLN A 314 27.39 -6.29 -7.94
CA GLN A 314 27.82 -4.97 -7.49
C GLN A 314 26.73 -4.29 -6.64
N GLN A 315 25.49 -4.26 -7.11
CA GLN A 315 24.40 -3.57 -6.41
C GLN A 315 23.96 -4.29 -5.12
N ILE A 316 23.98 -5.62 -5.11
CA ILE A 316 23.69 -6.40 -3.90
C ILE A 316 24.81 -6.18 -2.86
N GLN A 317 26.09 -6.21 -3.28
CA GLN A 317 27.22 -5.96 -2.37
C GLN A 317 27.13 -4.56 -1.77
N ARG A 318 26.92 -3.53 -2.59
CA ARG A 318 26.70 -2.16 -2.13
C ARG A 318 25.54 -2.07 -1.14
N GLY A 319 24.42 -2.77 -1.41
CA GLY A 319 23.29 -2.81 -0.48
C GLY A 319 23.60 -3.50 0.84
N ILE A 320 24.51 -4.49 0.86
CA ILE A 320 25.00 -5.12 2.10
C ILE A 320 25.83 -4.11 2.90
N ASP A 321 26.80 -3.46 2.24
CA ASP A 321 27.71 -2.51 2.88
C ASP A 321 26.94 -1.32 3.47
N ASP A 322 26.04 -0.72 2.70
CA ASP A 322 25.24 0.43 3.14
C ASP A 322 24.20 0.05 4.23
N ALA A 323 23.75 -1.21 4.27
CA ALA A 323 22.89 -1.67 5.36
C ALA A 323 23.62 -1.69 6.72
N GLU A 324 24.92 -1.79 6.75
CA GLU A 324 25.70 -1.81 7.99
C GLU A 324 25.74 -0.45 8.68
N VAL A 325 25.72 0.62 7.91
CA VAL A 325 25.74 2.00 8.41
C VAL A 325 24.36 2.62 8.59
N MET A 326 23.33 1.92 8.16
CA MET A 326 21.94 2.34 8.32
C MET A 326 21.47 2.07 9.75
N LEU A 327 21.18 3.11 10.52
CA LEU A 327 20.81 3.05 11.95
C LEU A 327 19.32 2.77 12.18
#